data_8e884003dae0a704c9eca1febc6e0f1d
#
_entry.id   8e884003dae0a704c9eca1febc6e0f1d
#
_cell.length_a   1.000
_cell.length_b   1.000
_cell.length_c   1.000
_cell.angle_alpha   90.00
_cell.angle_beta   90.00
_cell.angle_gamma   90.00
#
_symmetry.space_group_name_H-M   'P 1'
#
loop_
_entity.id
_entity.type
_entity.pdbx_description
1 polymer ?
#
loop_
_entity_poly.entity_id
_entity_poly.type
_entity_poly.pdbx_seq_one_letter_code
_entity_poly.pdbx_strand_id
1 'polypeptide(L)'
;MPLKAVAFDVDGTLYPNASMYLHSLGLALSHLRLLKTLEQTRAQLRKTPDTSDDFHRVQARLVGAKLGLSPERAYALVEARVYTRWYKIFKKLKLFPGVLDTLKEFRAAGLKVAALSDFPIRHRLDDLGLGGLWDCAFSSEETGFLKPHPRPFEVLAQKLGLPPGEILYVGNSYTYDILGADSAGMPGAHLSSTPRSESRAVLSFSRYEQLRNFVFQGRDIPGYDALTGRVPV
;
A
#
# COMPACT_ATOMS: atom_id res chain seq x y z
N MET A 1 -16.26 -10.29 13.84
CA MET A 1 -15.23 -10.21 14.92
C MET A 1 -14.82 -8.76 15.11
N PRO A 2 -14.50 -8.29 16.32
CA PRO A 2 -14.12 -6.91 16.53
C PRO A 2 -12.78 -6.61 15.86
N LEU A 3 -12.68 -5.46 15.17
CA LEU A 3 -11.41 -4.98 14.60
C LEU A 3 -10.39 -4.73 15.73
N LYS A 4 -9.16 -5.22 15.53
CA LYS A 4 -8.01 -5.01 16.42
C LYS A 4 -6.89 -4.21 15.76
N ALA A 5 -6.91 -4.08 14.43
CA ALA A 5 -5.95 -3.29 13.68
C ALA A 5 -6.57 -2.62 12.46
N VAL A 6 -5.96 -1.51 12.05
CA VAL A 6 -6.21 -0.87 10.75
C VAL A 6 -4.87 -0.72 10.04
N ALA A 7 -4.76 -1.28 8.85
CA ALA A 7 -3.58 -1.22 8.01
C ALA A 7 -3.84 -0.36 6.77
N PHE A 8 -2.85 0.40 6.34
CA PHE A 8 -2.98 1.38 5.28
C PHE A 8 -2.00 1.11 4.14
N ASP A 9 -2.47 1.19 2.91
CA ASP A 9 -1.62 1.54 1.81
C ASP A 9 -1.08 2.97 1.99
N VAL A 10 -0.02 3.32 1.30
CA VAL A 10 0.64 4.63 1.43
C VAL A 10 0.34 5.54 0.25
N ASP A 11 0.63 5.07 -0.96
CA ASP A 11 0.65 5.88 -2.18
C ASP A 11 -0.76 6.09 -2.75
N GLY A 12 -1.30 7.30 -2.62
CA GLY A 12 -2.67 7.63 -3.01
C GLY A 12 -3.70 7.34 -1.92
N THR A 13 -3.25 6.79 -0.80
CA THR A 13 -4.08 6.52 0.38
C THR A 13 -3.82 7.53 1.49
N LEU A 14 -2.58 7.75 1.90
CA LEU A 14 -2.26 8.76 2.91
C LEU A 14 -2.16 10.17 2.35
N TYR A 15 -1.85 10.31 1.07
CA TYR A 15 -1.74 11.56 0.34
C TYR A 15 -2.24 11.40 -1.11
N PRO A 16 -2.66 12.50 -1.81
CA PRO A 16 -3.16 12.41 -3.18
C PRO A 16 -2.08 12.00 -4.19
N ASN A 17 -2.35 11.01 -5.04
CA ASN A 17 -1.46 10.64 -6.16
C ASN A 17 -1.18 11.81 -7.10
N ALA A 18 -2.15 12.69 -7.34
CA ALA A 18 -1.98 13.89 -8.16
C ALA A 18 -0.84 14.79 -7.66
N SER A 19 -0.69 14.92 -6.33
CA SER A 19 0.42 15.67 -5.74
C SER A 19 1.77 15.01 -6.02
N MET A 20 1.85 13.68 -5.92
CA MET A 20 3.05 12.92 -6.25
C MET A 20 3.42 13.07 -7.73
N TYR A 21 2.45 12.95 -8.65
CA TYR A 21 2.67 13.11 -10.09
C TYR A 21 3.15 14.53 -10.43
N LEU A 22 2.54 15.56 -9.86
CA LEU A 22 2.94 16.95 -10.09
C LEU A 22 4.41 17.20 -9.71
N HIS A 23 4.79 16.75 -8.52
CA HIS A 23 6.18 16.92 -8.03
C HIS A 23 7.18 16.01 -8.77
N SER A 24 6.71 14.93 -9.39
CA SER A 24 7.53 13.98 -10.17
C SER A 24 7.66 14.35 -11.66
N LEU A 25 7.00 15.40 -12.13
CA LEU A 25 6.93 15.74 -13.57
C LEU A 25 8.32 15.91 -14.20
N GLY A 26 9.23 16.64 -13.55
CA GLY A 26 10.60 16.80 -14.02
C GLY A 26 11.39 15.49 -14.07
N LEU A 27 11.14 14.57 -13.14
CA LEU A 27 11.71 13.22 -13.15
C LEU A 27 11.14 12.42 -14.33
N ALA A 28 9.83 12.49 -14.55
CA ALA A 28 9.14 11.78 -15.61
C ALA A 28 9.67 12.21 -16.98
N LEU A 29 9.80 13.51 -17.24
CA LEU A 29 10.32 14.06 -18.49
C LEU A 29 11.78 13.65 -18.74
N SER A 30 12.61 13.64 -17.70
CA SER A 30 14.05 13.33 -17.87
C SER A 30 14.36 11.83 -17.94
N HIS A 31 13.47 10.94 -17.48
CA HIS A 31 13.73 9.49 -17.34
C HIS A 31 12.54 8.61 -17.81
N LEU A 32 11.77 9.09 -18.80
CA LEU A 32 10.54 8.43 -19.26
C LEU A 32 10.74 6.95 -19.63
N ARG A 33 11.82 6.63 -20.37
CA ARG A 33 12.15 5.25 -20.77
C ARG A 33 12.39 4.36 -19.56
N LEU A 34 13.13 4.85 -18.54
CA LEU A 34 13.40 4.10 -17.32
C LEU A 34 12.12 3.86 -16.51
N LEU A 35 11.30 4.89 -16.31
CA LEU A 35 10.05 4.78 -15.56
C LEU A 35 9.07 3.83 -16.23
N LYS A 36 8.90 3.93 -17.55
CA LYS A 36 8.06 3.01 -18.32
C LYS A 36 8.57 1.56 -18.23
N THR A 37 9.89 1.36 -18.31
CA THR A 37 10.49 0.02 -18.19
C THR A 37 10.29 -0.55 -16.79
N LEU A 38 10.44 0.27 -15.74
CA LEU A 38 10.21 -0.12 -14.37
C LEU A 38 8.74 -0.51 -14.14
N GLU A 39 7.80 0.30 -14.62
CA GLU A 39 6.37 0.02 -14.54
C GLU A 39 6.01 -1.30 -15.24
N GLN A 40 6.48 -1.52 -16.46
CA GLN A 40 6.28 -2.76 -17.20
C GLN A 40 6.89 -3.98 -16.48
N THR A 41 8.06 -3.82 -15.88
CA THR A 41 8.71 -4.88 -15.10
C THR A 41 7.89 -5.21 -13.86
N ARG A 42 7.41 -4.22 -13.13
CA ARG A 42 6.56 -4.43 -11.95
C ARG A 42 5.20 -5.05 -12.33
N ALA A 43 4.62 -4.64 -13.45
CA ALA A 43 3.41 -5.27 -13.98
C ALA A 43 3.63 -6.74 -14.36
N GLN A 44 4.80 -7.08 -14.90
CA GLN A 44 5.22 -8.46 -15.18
C GLN A 44 5.35 -9.26 -13.87
N LEU A 45 6.08 -8.72 -12.88
CA LEU A 45 6.28 -9.38 -11.57
C LEU A 45 4.99 -9.58 -10.78
N ARG A 46 3.97 -8.71 -10.95
CA ARG A 46 2.63 -8.95 -10.38
C ARG A 46 1.94 -10.16 -10.98
N LYS A 47 2.10 -10.40 -12.28
CA LYS A 47 1.47 -11.52 -13.00
C LYS A 47 2.23 -12.82 -12.82
N THR A 48 3.55 -12.74 -12.84
CA THR A 48 4.47 -13.88 -12.77
C THR A 48 5.57 -13.52 -11.77
N PRO A 49 5.32 -13.72 -10.46
CA PRO A 49 6.33 -13.48 -9.43
C PRO A 49 7.57 -14.33 -9.67
N ASP A 50 8.72 -13.74 -9.43
CA ASP A 50 10.01 -14.42 -9.45
C ASP A 50 10.67 -14.24 -8.09
N THR A 51 10.74 -15.31 -7.32
CA THR A 51 11.32 -15.36 -5.97
C THR A 51 12.66 -16.07 -5.94
N SER A 52 13.33 -16.19 -7.08
CA SER A 52 14.63 -16.85 -7.20
C SER A 52 15.77 -16.07 -6.53
N ASP A 53 15.55 -14.80 -6.23
CA ASP A 53 16.49 -13.90 -5.56
C ASP A 53 15.70 -12.79 -4.83
N ASP A 54 16.40 -11.86 -4.17
CA ASP A 54 15.83 -10.64 -3.62
C ASP A 54 15.06 -9.85 -4.69
N PHE A 55 13.89 -9.30 -4.32
CA PHE A 55 13.00 -8.59 -5.24
C PHE A 55 13.72 -7.51 -6.05
N HIS A 56 14.58 -6.71 -5.42
CA HIS A 56 15.29 -5.63 -6.11
C HIS A 56 16.31 -6.15 -7.12
N ARG A 57 16.94 -7.28 -6.84
CA ARG A 57 17.88 -7.94 -7.77
C ARG A 57 17.13 -8.52 -8.97
N VAL A 58 16.01 -9.19 -8.72
CA VAL A 58 15.12 -9.68 -9.79
C VAL A 58 14.63 -8.53 -10.66
N GLN A 59 14.11 -7.46 -10.04
CA GLN A 59 13.68 -6.25 -10.74
C GLN A 59 14.81 -5.64 -11.57
N ALA A 60 16.01 -5.54 -11.00
CA ALA A 60 17.19 -4.99 -11.68
C ALA A 60 17.61 -5.85 -12.88
N ARG A 61 17.59 -7.18 -12.76
CA ARG A 61 17.86 -8.11 -13.86
C ARG A 61 16.88 -7.89 -15.02
N LEU A 62 15.58 -7.81 -14.73
CA LEU A 62 14.55 -7.61 -15.75
C LEU A 62 14.59 -6.22 -16.37
N VAL A 63 14.82 -5.17 -15.59
CA VAL A 63 15.02 -3.80 -16.10
C VAL A 63 16.28 -3.73 -16.95
N GLY A 64 17.39 -4.34 -16.51
CA GLY A 64 18.65 -4.41 -17.22
C GLY A 64 18.49 -5.07 -18.59
N ALA A 65 17.85 -6.22 -18.65
CA ALA A 65 17.57 -6.93 -19.90
C ALA A 65 16.79 -6.06 -20.92
N LYS A 66 15.80 -5.29 -20.46
CA LYS A 66 15.00 -4.39 -21.31
C LYS A 66 15.75 -3.13 -21.75
N LEU A 67 16.75 -2.68 -20.98
CA LEU A 67 17.52 -1.46 -21.26
C LEU A 67 18.89 -1.73 -21.89
N GLY A 68 19.32 -2.99 -22.00
CA GLY A 68 20.66 -3.37 -22.44
C GLY A 68 21.74 -3.04 -21.40
N LEU A 69 21.43 -3.14 -20.12
CA LEU A 69 22.34 -2.87 -19.00
C LEU A 69 22.62 -4.14 -18.20
N SER A 70 23.77 -4.19 -17.50
CA SER A 70 23.98 -5.24 -16.49
C SER A 70 23.02 -5.05 -15.32
N PRO A 71 22.68 -6.12 -14.56
CA PRO A 71 21.81 -6.03 -13.38
C PRO A 71 22.29 -4.98 -12.36
N GLU A 72 23.60 -4.89 -12.10
CA GLU A 72 24.19 -3.96 -11.15
C GLU A 72 24.01 -2.50 -11.61
N ARG A 73 24.22 -2.23 -12.89
CA ARG A 73 23.99 -0.89 -13.49
C ARG A 73 22.50 -0.52 -13.47
N ALA A 74 21.62 -1.48 -13.77
CA ALA A 74 20.18 -1.26 -13.69
C ALA A 74 19.72 -0.99 -12.26
N TYR A 75 20.23 -1.74 -11.29
CA TYR A 75 19.98 -1.52 -9.86
C TYR A 75 20.38 -0.11 -9.44
N ALA A 76 21.64 0.27 -9.70
CA ALA A 76 22.16 1.60 -9.35
C ALA A 76 21.37 2.72 -10.04
N LEU A 77 20.94 2.50 -11.28
CA LEU A 77 20.15 3.48 -12.04
C LEU A 77 18.76 3.69 -11.43
N VAL A 78 18.04 2.60 -11.10
CA VAL A 78 16.72 2.67 -10.46
C VAL A 78 16.83 3.32 -9.10
N GLU A 79 17.79 2.92 -8.28
CA GLU A 79 18.03 3.49 -6.95
C GLU A 79 18.31 5.00 -7.02
N ALA A 80 19.28 5.42 -7.85
CA ALA A 80 19.71 6.82 -7.90
C ALA A 80 18.69 7.73 -8.61
N ARG A 81 18.04 7.25 -9.66
CA ARG A 81 17.18 8.10 -10.52
C ARG A 81 15.71 8.02 -10.18
N VAL A 82 15.25 6.93 -9.54
CA VAL A 82 13.85 6.77 -9.16
C VAL A 82 13.70 6.89 -7.65
N TYR A 83 14.16 5.92 -6.88
CA TYR A 83 13.88 5.86 -5.45
C TYR A 83 14.48 7.03 -4.66
N THR A 84 15.76 7.34 -4.85
CA THR A 84 16.40 8.47 -4.16
C THR A 84 15.74 9.82 -4.49
N ARG A 85 15.26 10.01 -5.73
CA ARG A 85 14.56 11.23 -6.10
C ARG A 85 13.15 11.29 -5.53
N TRP A 86 12.45 10.17 -5.49
CA TRP A 86 11.14 10.09 -4.87
C TRP A 86 11.20 10.46 -3.39
N TYR A 87 12.20 9.98 -2.63
CA TYR A 87 12.34 10.36 -1.22
C TYR A 87 12.40 11.87 -0.98
N LYS A 88 13.02 12.63 -1.88
CA LYS A 88 13.06 14.09 -1.78
C LYS A 88 11.69 14.75 -2.02
N ILE A 89 10.80 14.06 -2.74
CA ILE A 89 9.46 14.54 -3.03
C ILE A 89 8.55 14.38 -1.82
N PHE A 90 8.69 13.31 -1.03
CA PHE A 90 7.83 13.03 0.11
C PHE A 90 7.76 14.18 1.11
N LYS A 91 8.85 14.87 1.36
CA LYS A 91 8.91 16.08 2.23
C LYS A 91 8.01 17.23 1.78
N LYS A 92 7.56 17.22 0.51
CA LYS A 92 6.69 18.26 -0.07
C LYS A 92 5.23 17.82 -0.15
N LEU A 93 4.95 16.55 0.08
CA LEU A 93 3.60 16.02 -0.02
C LEU A 93 2.79 16.41 1.22
N LYS A 94 1.51 16.68 0.99
CA LYS A 94 0.54 16.95 2.05
C LYS A 94 -0.38 15.74 2.19
N LEU A 95 -0.59 15.32 3.42
CA LEU A 95 -1.56 14.27 3.74
C LEU A 95 -2.98 14.68 3.30
N PHE A 96 -3.82 13.69 3.06
CA PHE A 96 -5.26 13.95 3.01
C PHE A 96 -5.73 14.53 4.33
N PRO A 97 -6.75 15.43 4.31
CA PRO A 97 -7.35 15.95 5.53
C PRO A 97 -7.84 14.81 6.45
N GLY A 98 -7.50 14.90 7.72
CA GLY A 98 -7.93 13.95 8.74
C GLY A 98 -7.09 12.67 8.87
N VAL A 99 -6.08 12.42 8.02
CA VAL A 99 -5.21 11.23 8.12
C VAL A 99 -4.53 11.16 9.49
N LEU A 100 -3.79 12.20 9.86
CA LEU A 100 -3.01 12.22 11.11
C LEU A 100 -3.91 12.02 12.34
N ASP A 101 -5.06 12.71 12.38
CA ASP A 101 -6.01 12.60 13.48
C ASP A 101 -6.60 11.19 13.55
N THR A 102 -6.96 10.61 12.40
CA THR A 102 -7.47 9.24 12.31
C THR A 102 -6.48 8.22 12.87
N LEU A 103 -5.20 8.31 12.49
CA LEU A 103 -4.16 7.40 13.00
C LEU A 103 -3.99 7.54 14.52
N LYS A 104 -3.95 8.78 15.03
CA LYS A 104 -3.84 9.05 16.47
C LYS A 104 -5.04 8.52 17.25
N GLU A 105 -6.26 8.75 16.76
CA GLU A 105 -7.48 8.29 17.40
C GLU A 105 -7.58 6.75 17.41
N PHE A 106 -7.19 6.07 16.31
CA PHE A 106 -7.16 4.61 16.30
C PHE A 106 -6.18 4.05 17.35
N ARG A 107 -4.98 4.62 17.45
CA ARG A 107 -4.01 4.23 18.49
C ARG A 107 -4.53 4.52 19.90
N ALA A 108 -5.12 5.68 20.14
CA ALA A 108 -5.72 6.03 21.44
C ALA A 108 -6.84 5.08 21.84
N ALA A 109 -7.57 4.53 20.86
CA ALA A 109 -8.61 3.50 21.07
C ALA A 109 -8.05 2.08 21.24
N GLY A 110 -6.72 1.90 21.25
CA GLY A 110 -6.05 0.60 21.42
C GLY A 110 -5.98 -0.25 20.17
N LEU A 111 -6.27 0.31 18.98
CA LEU A 111 -6.08 -0.39 17.71
C LEU A 111 -4.60 -0.35 17.29
N LYS A 112 -4.09 -1.47 16.77
CA LYS A 112 -2.80 -1.48 16.09
C LYS A 112 -2.94 -0.76 14.75
N VAL A 113 -1.89 -0.02 14.36
CA VAL A 113 -1.85 0.72 13.10
C VAL A 113 -0.65 0.26 12.28
N ALA A 114 -0.88 -0.11 11.02
CA ALA A 114 0.18 -0.60 10.15
C ALA A 114 0.18 0.06 8.77
N ALA A 115 1.34 0.04 8.09
CA ALA A 115 1.48 0.48 6.72
C ALA A 115 2.07 -0.64 5.84
N LEU A 116 1.46 -0.85 4.65
CA LEU A 116 1.95 -1.77 3.63
C LEU A 116 1.92 -1.07 2.28
N SER A 117 3.08 -0.66 1.79
CA SER A 117 3.25 -0.02 0.47
C SER A 117 3.81 -0.99 -0.56
N ASP A 118 3.56 -0.75 -1.84
CA ASP A 118 4.23 -1.45 -2.93
C ASP A 118 5.66 -0.94 -3.20
N PHE A 119 6.08 0.15 -2.55
CA PHE A 119 7.42 0.72 -2.68
C PHE A 119 8.13 0.80 -1.33
N PRO A 120 9.48 0.82 -1.30
CA PRO A 120 10.24 0.88 -0.06
C PRO A 120 9.77 2.03 0.84
N ILE A 121 9.49 1.74 2.10
CA ILE A 121 8.98 2.73 3.05
C ILE A 121 10.10 3.64 3.54
N ARG A 122 11.23 3.07 4.01
CA ARG A 122 12.38 3.81 4.57
C ARG A 122 11.92 4.99 5.46
N HIS A 123 12.37 6.22 5.17
CA HIS A 123 11.99 7.43 5.90
C HIS A 123 10.71 8.12 5.40
N ARG A 124 9.97 7.50 4.47
CA ARG A 124 8.80 8.12 3.84
C ARG A 124 7.71 8.51 4.84
N LEU A 125 7.45 7.67 5.81
CA LEU A 125 6.43 7.94 6.84
C LEU A 125 6.87 9.06 7.79
N ASP A 126 8.17 9.15 8.09
CA ASP A 126 8.74 10.24 8.88
C ASP A 126 8.67 11.56 8.11
N ASP A 127 9.03 11.54 6.83
CA ASP A 127 8.97 12.70 5.93
C ASP A 127 7.52 13.22 5.73
N LEU A 128 6.52 12.36 5.88
CA LEU A 128 5.10 12.72 5.88
C LEU A 128 4.59 13.20 7.26
N GLY A 129 5.45 13.26 8.28
CA GLY A 129 5.06 13.63 9.66
C GLY A 129 4.28 12.54 10.39
N LEU A 130 4.41 11.29 9.98
CA LEU A 130 3.71 10.14 10.54
C LEU A 130 4.65 9.18 11.28
N GLY A 131 5.86 9.59 11.58
CA GLY A 131 6.84 8.80 12.33
C GLY A 131 6.32 8.39 13.71
N GLY A 132 6.68 7.19 14.16
CA GLY A 132 6.32 6.67 15.49
C GLY A 132 4.84 6.28 15.68
N LEU A 133 4.00 6.37 14.65
CA LEU A 133 2.58 6.01 14.73
C LEU A 133 2.30 4.55 14.37
N TRP A 134 3.27 3.80 13.89
CA TRP A 134 3.10 2.49 13.27
C TRP A 134 3.56 1.35 14.18
N ASP A 135 2.71 0.35 14.37
CA ASP A 135 3.09 -0.91 15.03
C ASP A 135 3.89 -1.79 14.09
N CYS A 136 3.61 -1.71 12.78
CA CYS A 136 4.49 -2.24 11.75
C CYS A 136 4.34 -1.45 10.45
N ALA A 137 5.45 -1.32 9.71
CA ALA A 137 5.47 -0.65 8.41
C ALA A 137 6.51 -1.30 7.50
N PHE A 138 6.11 -1.78 6.33
CA PHE A 138 7.01 -2.46 5.39
C PHE A 138 6.50 -2.37 3.96
N SER A 139 7.39 -2.73 3.01
CA SER A 139 7.05 -2.82 1.59
C SER A 139 6.66 -4.25 1.22
N SER A 140 5.70 -4.39 0.31
CA SER A 140 5.36 -5.67 -0.30
C SER A 140 6.58 -6.31 -1.00
N GLU A 141 7.51 -5.51 -1.51
CA GLU A 141 8.79 -5.96 -2.10
C GLU A 141 9.61 -6.82 -1.14
N GLU A 142 9.56 -6.55 0.18
CA GLU A 142 10.25 -7.33 1.21
C GLU A 142 9.74 -8.77 1.33
N THR A 143 8.56 -9.05 0.78
CA THR A 143 7.95 -10.39 0.76
C THR A 143 8.28 -11.18 -0.51
N GLY A 144 8.96 -10.56 -1.48
CA GLY A 144 9.19 -11.10 -2.82
C GLY A 144 7.98 -10.94 -3.77
N PHE A 145 6.85 -10.44 -3.28
CA PHE A 145 5.60 -10.31 -4.03
C PHE A 145 5.07 -8.88 -3.97
N LEU A 146 4.40 -8.45 -5.04
CA LEU A 146 3.67 -7.18 -5.05
C LEU A 146 2.18 -7.40 -4.85
N LYS A 147 1.47 -6.42 -4.31
CA LYS A 147 0.01 -6.41 -4.30
C LYS A 147 -0.52 -6.54 -5.75
N PRO A 148 -1.60 -7.31 -6.02
CA PRO A 148 -2.58 -7.88 -5.10
C PRO A 148 -2.26 -9.31 -4.64
N HIS A 149 -1.03 -9.82 -4.77
CA HIS A 149 -0.73 -11.16 -4.28
C HIS A 149 -1.06 -11.26 -2.78
N PRO A 150 -1.63 -12.39 -2.26
CA PRO A 150 -2.02 -12.49 -0.85
C PRO A 150 -0.83 -12.44 0.11
N ARG A 151 0.36 -12.86 -0.31
CA ARG A 151 1.53 -12.97 0.55
C ARG A 151 1.90 -11.71 1.35
N PRO A 152 1.94 -10.47 0.78
CA PRO A 152 2.16 -9.26 1.56
C PRO A 152 1.14 -9.04 2.69
N PHE A 153 -0.12 -9.39 2.46
CA PHE A 153 -1.19 -9.26 3.47
C PHE A 153 -1.08 -10.34 4.55
N GLU A 154 -0.71 -11.56 4.19
CA GLU A 154 -0.42 -12.64 5.16
C GLU A 154 0.75 -12.26 6.07
N VAL A 155 1.84 -11.70 5.51
CA VAL A 155 2.99 -11.21 6.27
C VAL A 155 2.58 -10.04 7.18
N LEU A 156 1.68 -9.16 6.71
CA LEU A 156 1.11 -8.09 7.53
C LEU A 156 0.38 -8.66 8.76
N ALA A 157 -0.49 -9.67 8.57
CA ALA A 157 -1.19 -10.33 9.66
C ALA A 157 -0.22 -10.99 10.65
N GLN A 158 0.80 -11.68 10.14
CA GLN A 158 1.85 -12.31 10.96
C GLN A 158 2.61 -11.27 11.79
N LYS A 159 3.05 -10.15 11.19
CA LYS A 159 3.76 -9.07 11.89
C LYS A 159 2.90 -8.40 12.97
N LEU A 160 1.60 -8.28 12.75
CA LEU A 160 0.65 -7.77 13.74
C LEU A 160 0.27 -8.81 14.81
N GLY A 161 0.50 -10.09 14.56
CA GLY A 161 0.07 -11.18 15.45
C GLY A 161 -1.46 -11.29 15.56
N LEU A 162 -2.16 -11.03 14.45
CA LEU A 162 -3.63 -11.01 14.39
C LEU A 162 -4.14 -11.87 13.22
N PRO A 163 -5.33 -12.50 13.38
CA PRO A 163 -6.02 -13.10 12.25
C PRO A 163 -6.37 -12.04 11.20
N PRO A 164 -6.33 -12.38 9.89
CA PRO A 164 -6.66 -11.43 8.82
C PRO A 164 -8.01 -10.73 9.01
N GLY A 165 -9.05 -11.45 9.42
CA GLY A 165 -10.39 -10.91 9.63
C GLY A 165 -10.51 -9.85 10.76
N GLU A 166 -9.49 -9.67 11.60
CA GLU A 166 -9.43 -8.65 12.65
C GLU A 166 -8.67 -7.39 12.20
N ILE A 167 -8.19 -7.35 10.95
CA ILE A 167 -7.40 -6.26 10.36
C ILE A 167 -8.19 -5.62 9.21
N LEU A 168 -8.61 -4.37 9.36
CA LEU A 168 -9.17 -3.60 8.25
C LEU A 168 -8.05 -3.06 7.38
N TYR A 169 -8.03 -3.42 6.11
CA TYR A 169 -7.05 -2.88 5.16
C TYR A 169 -7.63 -1.69 4.38
N VAL A 170 -6.98 -0.55 4.42
CA VAL A 170 -7.41 0.71 3.80
C VAL A 170 -6.53 1.00 2.59
N GLY A 171 -7.13 1.17 1.41
CA GLY A 171 -6.39 1.50 0.20
C GLY A 171 -7.22 2.19 -0.86
N ASN A 172 -6.54 2.81 -1.84
CA ASN A 172 -7.18 3.54 -2.94
C ASN A 172 -7.28 2.72 -4.23
N SER A 173 -6.54 1.64 -4.35
CA SER A 173 -6.59 0.77 -5.52
C SER A 173 -7.54 -0.39 -5.28
N TYR A 174 -8.67 -0.40 -6.01
CA TYR A 174 -9.59 -1.53 -5.88
C TYR A 174 -8.92 -2.87 -6.19
N THR A 175 -8.12 -2.92 -7.26
CA THR A 175 -7.46 -4.16 -7.70
C THR A 175 -6.31 -4.56 -6.77
N TYR A 176 -5.43 -3.63 -6.40
CA TYR A 176 -4.24 -3.98 -5.64
C TYR A 176 -4.49 -4.07 -4.13
N ASP A 177 -5.34 -3.19 -3.61
CA ASP A 177 -5.57 -3.11 -2.17
C ASP A 177 -6.79 -3.93 -1.75
N ILE A 178 -7.95 -3.68 -2.38
CA ILE A 178 -9.21 -4.28 -1.92
C ILE A 178 -9.28 -5.76 -2.30
N LEU A 179 -9.05 -6.10 -3.57
CA LEU A 179 -9.06 -7.51 -3.99
C LEU A 179 -7.86 -8.28 -3.41
N GLY A 180 -6.72 -7.61 -3.21
CA GLY A 180 -5.56 -8.21 -2.55
C GLY A 180 -5.84 -8.54 -1.08
N ALA A 181 -6.39 -7.61 -0.31
CA ALA A 181 -6.80 -7.84 1.08
C ALA A 181 -7.86 -8.93 1.19
N ASP A 182 -8.91 -8.87 0.34
CA ASP A 182 -9.98 -9.87 0.27
C ASP A 182 -9.42 -11.28 0.02
N SER A 183 -8.44 -11.43 -0.88
CA SER A 183 -7.80 -12.73 -1.17
C SER A 183 -7.05 -13.33 0.01
N ALA A 184 -6.64 -12.50 0.97
CA ALA A 184 -5.99 -12.90 2.22
C ALA A 184 -6.96 -12.98 3.41
N GLY A 185 -8.26 -12.82 3.19
CA GLY A 185 -9.29 -12.84 4.23
C GLY A 185 -9.34 -11.58 5.10
N MET A 186 -8.80 -10.44 4.62
CA MET A 186 -8.88 -9.14 5.30
C MET A 186 -10.04 -8.31 4.75
N PRO A 187 -10.91 -7.73 5.60
CA PRO A 187 -11.87 -6.73 5.17
C PRO A 187 -11.15 -5.50 4.59
N GLY A 188 -11.62 -5.01 3.42
CA GLY A 188 -11.04 -3.87 2.73
C GLY A 188 -11.91 -2.62 2.85
N ALA A 189 -11.32 -1.45 3.15
CA ALA A 189 -11.96 -0.15 3.04
C ALA A 189 -11.37 0.64 1.86
N HIS A 190 -12.21 0.97 0.89
CA HIS A 190 -11.80 1.58 -0.37
C HIS A 190 -11.91 3.11 -0.31
N LEU A 191 -10.76 3.79 -0.35
CA LEU A 191 -10.71 5.24 -0.50
C LEU A 191 -11.04 5.61 -1.95
N SER A 192 -12.27 6.02 -2.22
CA SER A 192 -12.76 6.38 -3.54
C SER A 192 -13.91 7.38 -3.46
N SER A 193 -13.91 8.38 -4.34
CA SER A 193 -15.06 9.28 -4.51
C SER A 193 -16.18 8.67 -5.34
N THR A 194 -15.90 7.56 -6.03
CA THR A 194 -16.87 6.87 -6.89
C THR A 194 -17.03 5.44 -6.41
N PRO A 195 -18.03 5.13 -5.56
CA PRO A 195 -18.32 3.78 -5.14
C PRO A 195 -18.60 2.86 -6.33
N ARG A 196 -18.18 1.59 -6.24
CA ARG A 196 -18.49 0.56 -7.24
C ARG A 196 -19.82 -0.10 -6.88
N SER A 197 -20.64 -0.37 -7.88
CA SER A 197 -21.92 -1.08 -7.69
C SER A 197 -21.73 -2.50 -7.14
N GLU A 198 -20.67 -3.17 -7.58
CA GLU A 198 -20.27 -4.49 -7.09
C GLU A 198 -18.89 -4.36 -6.44
N SER A 199 -18.87 -4.15 -5.14
CA SER A 199 -17.64 -3.96 -4.36
C SER A 199 -17.47 -5.05 -3.33
N ARG A 200 -16.24 -5.56 -3.19
CA ARG A 200 -15.83 -6.41 -2.07
C ARG A 200 -15.34 -5.62 -0.87
N ALA A 201 -15.27 -4.28 -0.99
CA ALA A 201 -14.94 -3.43 0.13
C ALA A 201 -16.12 -3.39 1.11
N VAL A 202 -15.83 -3.54 2.40
CA VAL A 202 -16.82 -3.39 3.48
C VAL A 202 -17.22 -1.92 3.69
N LEU A 203 -16.38 -0.99 3.21
CA LEU A 203 -16.60 0.45 3.20
C LEU A 203 -15.99 1.05 1.93
N SER A 204 -16.75 1.93 1.25
CA SER A 204 -16.20 2.90 0.30
C SER A 204 -16.36 4.30 0.88
N PHE A 205 -15.29 5.09 0.92
CA PHE A 205 -15.27 6.38 1.56
C PHE A 205 -14.41 7.38 0.79
N SER A 206 -14.69 8.67 0.95
CA SER A 206 -13.92 9.76 0.32
C SER A 206 -13.29 10.72 1.32
N ARG A 207 -13.67 10.64 2.59
CA ARG A 207 -13.16 11.46 3.69
C ARG A 207 -12.79 10.56 4.88
N TYR A 208 -11.68 10.81 5.51
CA TYR A 208 -11.18 10.03 6.65
C TYR A 208 -12.12 10.02 7.86
N GLU A 209 -12.95 11.05 8.00
CA GLU A 209 -14.02 11.07 9.00
C GLU A 209 -15.01 9.90 8.84
N GLN A 210 -15.35 9.54 7.60
CA GLN A 210 -16.22 8.39 7.31
C GLN A 210 -15.58 7.07 7.74
N LEU A 211 -14.28 6.92 7.49
CA LEU A 211 -13.51 5.76 7.96
C LEU A 211 -13.48 5.67 9.49
N ARG A 212 -13.24 6.78 10.19
CA ARG A 212 -13.27 6.82 11.66
C ARG A 212 -14.63 6.40 12.20
N ASN A 213 -15.71 7.01 11.69
CA ASN A 213 -17.06 6.69 12.11
C ASN A 213 -17.38 5.20 11.90
N PHE A 214 -17.01 4.64 10.77
CA PHE A 214 -17.18 3.21 10.48
C PHE A 214 -16.44 2.32 11.50
N VAL A 215 -15.15 2.61 11.74
CA VAL A 215 -14.32 1.81 12.67
C VAL A 215 -14.82 1.91 14.11
N PHE A 216 -15.29 3.07 14.56
CA PHE A 216 -15.76 3.27 15.93
C PHE A 216 -17.21 2.79 16.16
N GLN A 217 -18.08 2.90 15.16
CA GLN A 217 -19.45 2.40 15.21
C GLN A 217 -19.53 0.89 14.97
N GLY A 218 -18.64 0.37 14.14
CA GLY A 218 -18.59 -1.02 13.69
C GLY A 218 -17.50 -1.85 14.36
N ARG A 219 -17.26 -1.72 15.67
CA ARG A 219 -16.34 -2.63 16.39
C ARG A 219 -16.69 -4.11 16.21
N ASP A 220 -17.96 -4.37 15.88
CA ASP A 220 -18.42 -5.60 15.26
C ASP A 220 -18.79 -5.27 13.80
N ILE A 221 -18.04 -5.76 12.82
CA ILE A 221 -18.50 -5.74 11.43
C ILE A 221 -19.59 -6.80 11.35
N PRO A 222 -20.90 -6.43 11.34
CA PRO A 222 -21.95 -7.43 11.33
C PRO A 222 -21.87 -8.23 10.02
N GLY A 223 -21.74 -9.54 10.16
CA GLY A 223 -21.81 -10.45 9.04
C GLY A 223 -20.55 -10.59 8.20
N TYR A 224 -19.38 -10.05 8.61
CA TYR A 224 -18.12 -10.41 7.97
C TYR A 224 -17.78 -11.86 8.31
N ASP A 225 -18.00 -12.74 7.37
CA ASP A 225 -17.58 -14.14 7.48
C ASP A 225 -16.09 -14.25 7.15
N ALA A 226 -15.29 -14.54 8.17
CA ALA A 226 -13.83 -14.70 8.05
C ALA A 226 -13.42 -15.87 7.13
N LEU A 227 -14.34 -16.82 6.85
CA LEU A 227 -14.08 -17.95 5.96
C LEU A 227 -14.32 -17.58 4.49
N THR A 228 -15.26 -16.70 4.21
CA THR A 228 -15.61 -16.30 2.84
C THR A 228 -15.08 -14.93 2.45
N GLY A 229 -14.62 -14.14 3.42
CA GLY A 229 -14.17 -12.76 3.18
C GLY A 229 -15.29 -11.83 2.70
N ARG A 230 -16.55 -12.14 3.01
CA ARG A 230 -17.71 -11.39 2.50
C ARG A 230 -18.61 -10.92 3.62
N VAL A 231 -19.20 -9.73 3.42
CA VAL A 231 -20.42 -9.34 4.10
C VAL A 231 -21.56 -9.98 3.32
N PRO A 232 -22.51 -10.72 3.96
CA PRO A 232 -23.68 -11.22 3.27
C PRO A 232 -24.45 -10.06 2.62
N VAL A 233 -24.88 -10.25 1.38
CA VAL A 233 -25.74 -9.32 0.62
C VAL A 233 -27.14 -9.34 1.22
#